data_9cbc459acc0476c644597f849f5d7321
#
_entry.id   9cbc459acc0476c644597f849f5d7321
#
_cell.length_a   1.000
_cell.length_b   1.000
_cell.length_c   1.000
_cell.angle_alpha   90.00
_cell.angle_beta   90.00
_cell.angle_gamma   90.00
#
_symmetry.space_group_name_H-M   'P 1'
#
loop_
_entity.id
_entity.type
_entity.pdbx_description
1 polymer ?
#
loop_
_entity_poly.entity_id
_entity_poly.type
_entity_poly.pdbx_seq_one_letter_code
_entity_poly.pdbx_strand_id
1 'polypeptide(L)'
;IFVLLYMLFLLMFGIPVLSMELAMGRASKSSIIRAYHELERPGQKWHIHGYLGMIGNYILLFFYTTVSGWMLGYFIKYVTGDITKNTDSSQMFADVTANPWIMFVWMAVIVLIAVIVCSMGLQNGVEKITKYMMLILLGLIVVLAIHSLTLDGAAKGMQYFLIPDMNK
;
A
#
# COMPACT_ATOMS: atom_id res chain seq x y z
N ILE A 1 -3.18 -2.83 -23.86
CA ILE A 1 -1.70 -2.92 -23.89
C ILE A 1 -1.12 -2.69 -22.50
N PHE A 2 -1.53 -1.64 -21.78
CA PHE A 2 -0.99 -1.30 -20.46
C PHE A 2 -1.00 -2.49 -19.47
N VAL A 3 -2.13 -3.17 -19.33
CA VAL A 3 -2.26 -4.31 -18.40
C VAL A 3 -1.32 -5.46 -18.75
N LEU A 4 -1.20 -5.76 -20.04
CA LEU A 4 -0.31 -6.83 -20.50
C LEU A 4 1.16 -6.50 -20.24
N LEU A 5 1.58 -5.26 -20.51
CA LEU A 5 2.93 -4.79 -20.20
C LEU A 5 3.18 -4.78 -18.69
N TYR A 6 2.21 -4.33 -17.91
CA TYR A 6 2.29 -4.34 -16.45
C TYR A 6 2.49 -5.76 -15.92
N MET A 7 1.68 -6.71 -16.37
CA MET A 7 1.82 -8.12 -15.98
C MET A 7 3.16 -8.71 -16.41
N LEU A 8 3.63 -8.39 -17.61
CA LEU A 8 4.94 -8.83 -18.10
C LEU A 8 6.06 -8.31 -17.19
N PHE A 9 6.06 -7.01 -16.88
CA PHE A 9 7.08 -6.42 -16.01
C PHE A 9 6.98 -6.91 -14.57
N LEU A 10 5.77 -7.15 -14.05
CA LEU A 10 5.57 -7.72 -12.72
C LEU A 10 6.20 -9.11 -12.62
N LEU A 11 6.01 -9.96 -13.63
CA LEU A 11 6.60 -11.30 -13.66
C LEU A 11 8.11 -11.24 -13.89
N MET A 12 8.56 -10.39 -14.81
CA MET A 12 9.97 -10.32 -15.22
C MET A 12 10.88 -9.67 -14.16
N PHE A 13 10.40 -8.64 -13.48
CA PHE A 13 11.18 -7.89 -12.49
C PHE A 13 10.67 -8.08 -11.06
N GLY A 14 9.35 -8.10 -10.86
CA GLY A 14 8.77 -8.16 -9.52
C GLY A 14 9.13 -9.45 -8.78
N ILE A 15 8.98 -10.60 -9.42
CA ILE A 15 9.27 -11.89 -8.79
C ILE A 15 10.76 -12.05 -8.47
N PRO A 16 11.71 -11.78 -9.39
CA PRO A 16 13.14 -11.88 -9.07
C PRO A 16 13.59 -10.91 -7.98
N VAL A 17 13.13 -9.64 -8.02
CA VAL A 17 13.50 -8.64 -7.01
C VAL A 17 12.98 -9.06 -5.64
N LEU A 18 11.69 -9.43 -5.53
CA LEU A 18 11.11 -9.91 -4.28
C LEU A 18 11.85 -11.15 -3.75
N SER A 19 12.20 -12.08 -4.63
CA SER A 19 12.92 -13.28 -4.25
C SER A 19 14.31 -12.97 -3.70
N MET A 20 15.02 -12.00 -4.29
CA MET A 20 16.32 -11.53 -3.81
C MET A 20 16.21 -10.86 -2.44
N GLU A 21 15.23 -10.00 -2.23
CA GLU A 21 14.99 -9.34 -0.94
C GLU A 21 14.68 -10.34 0.17
N LEU A 22 13.81 -11.31 -0.11
CA LEU A 22 13.49 -12.38 0.84
C LEU A 22 14.70 -13.27 1.14
N ALA A 23 15.53 -13.57 0.14
CA ALA A 23 16.75 -14.35 0.33
C ALA A 23 17.74 -13.61 1.22
N MET A 24 17.97 -12.32 1.00
CA MET A 24 18.82 -11.48 1.84
C MET A 24 18.30 -11.40 3.28
N GLY A 25 17.01 -11.19 3.48
CA GLY A 25 16.40 -11.16 4.80
C GLY A 25 16.57 -12.50 5.56
N ARG A 26 16.44 -13.64 4.86
CA ARG A 26 16.66 -14.97 5.45
C ARG A 26 18.12 -15.24 5.77
N ALA A 27 19.04 -14.80 4.92
CA ALA A 27 20.47 -15.03 5.10
C ALA A 27 21.03 -14.23 6.28
N SER A 28 20.67 -12.96 6.40
CA SER A 28 21.19 -12.06 7.43
C SER A 28 20.42 -12.12 8.74
N LYS A 29 19.10 -12.38 8.71
CA LYS A 29 18.17 -12.26 9.87
C LYS A 29 18.32 -10.93 10.62
N SER A 30 18.75 -9.90 9.94
CA SER A 30 19.12 -8.59 10.46
C SER A 30 18.34 -7.47 9.78
N SER A 31 18.40 -6.25 10.30
CA SER A 31 17.85 -5.07 9.64
C SER A 31 18.58 -4.80 8.32
N ILE A 32 17.93 -4.07 7.41
CA ILE A 32 18.44 -3.85 6.04
C ILE A 32 19.89 -3.37 6.01
N ILE A 33 20.28 -2.42 6.85
CA ILE A 33 21.64 -1.89 6.89
C ILE A 33 22.63 -2.99 7.35
N ARG A 34 22.31 -3.71 8.42
CA ARG A 34 23.14 -4.80 8.92
C ARG A 34 23.22 -5.94 7.92
N ALA A 35 22.12 -6.27 7.23
CA ALA A 35 22.09 -7.29 6.21
C ALA A 35 23.15 -7.05 5.13
N TYR A 36 23.24 -5.82 4.63
CA TYR A 36 24.26 -5.48 3.65
C TYR A 36 25.66 -5.55 4.22
N HIS A 37 25.89 -5.08 5.45
CA HIS A 37 27.20 -5.19 6.11
C HIS A 37 27.65 -6.64 6.32
N GLU A 38 26.73 -7.53 6.70
CA GLU A 38 27.04 -8.94 6.95
C GLU A 38 27.26 -9.75 5.67
N LEU A 39 26.60 -9.36 4.57
CA LEU A 39 26.66 -10.10 3.31
C LEU A 39 27.65 -9.52 2.31
N GLU A 40 28.15 -8.30 2.52
CA GLU A 40 29.15 -7.69 1.62
C GLU A 40 30.52 -8.33 1.78
N ARG A 41 31.26 -8.42 0.67
CA ARG A 41 32.65 -8.89 0.69
C ARG A 41 33.59 -7.76 1.08
N PRO A 42 34.76 -8.07 1.67
CA PRO A 42 35.78 -7.07 1.97
C PRO A 42 36.12 -6.18 0.76
N GLY A 43 36.03 -4.86 0.96
CA GLY A 43 36.27 -3.86 -0.10
C GLY A 43 35.03 -3.44 -0.91
N GLN A 44 33.88 -4.07 -0.74
CA GLN A 44 32.61 -3.64 -1.31
C GLN A 44 31.95 -2.58 -0.42
N LYS A 45 31.05 -1.80 -1.00
CA LYS A 45 30.31 -0.72 -0.30
C LYS A 45 28.79 -0.85 -0.45
N TRP A 46 28.28 -2.08 -0.44
CA TRP A 46 26.86 -2.33 -0.59
C TRP A 46 26.02 -1.82 0.59
N HIS A 47 26.61 -1.64 1.77
CA HIS A 47 25.96 -1.02 2.92
C HIS A 47 25.40 0.38 2.60
N ILE A 48 25.98 1.12 1.65
CA ILE A 48 25.46 2.42 1.19
C ILE A 48 24.04 2.25 0.61
N HIS A 49 23.80 1.18 -0.14
CA HIS A 49 22.47 0.85 -0.65
C HIS A 49 21.47 0.61 0.48
N GLY A 50 21.88 -0.02 1.58
CA GLY A 50 21.08 -0.19 2.78
C GLY A 50 20.62 1.15 3.39
N TYR A 51 21.51 2.13 3.47
CA TYR A 51 21.16 3.48 3.93
C TYR A 51 20.20 4.19 2.97
N LEU A 52 20.43 4.13 1.66
CA LEU A 52 19.54 4.71 0.66
C LEU A 52 18.15 4.08 0.70
N GLY A 53 18.06 2.75 0.84
CA GLY A 53 16.79 2.05 1.00
C GLY A 53 16.06 2.48 2.26
N MET A 54 16.77 2.70 3.36
CA MET A 54 16.18 3.18 4.61
C MET A 54 15.61 4.60 4.47
N ILE A 55 16.34 5.50 3.83
CA ILE A 55 15.87 6.87 3.54
C ILE A 55 14.61 6.81 2.65
N GLY A 56 14.62 5.98 1.60
CA GLY A 56 13.45 5.77 0.75
C GLY A 56 12.22 5.28 1.53
N ASN A 57 12.40 4.34 2.44
CA ASN A 57 11.33 3.84 3.30
C ASN A 57 10.78 4.93 4.23
N TYR A 58 11.61 5.82 4.79
CA TYR A 58 11.14 6.95 5.58
C TYR A 58 10.31 7.93 4.75
N ILE A 59 10.76 8.26 3.54
CA ILE A 59 9.99 9.14 2.63
C ILE A 59 8.62 8.52 2.30
N LEU A 60 8.59 7.22 2.00
CA LEU A 60 7.36 6.49 1.78
C LEU A 60 6.45 6.49 3.02
N LEU A 61 7.03 6.31 4.21
CA LEU A 61 6.27 6.31 5.45
C LEU A 61 5.58 7.65 5.69
N PHE A 62 6.24 8.77 5.44
CA PHE A 62 5.62 10.11 5.55
C PHE A 62 4.43 10.26 4.62
N PHE A 63 4.55 9.82 3.38
CA PHE A 63 3.46 9.85 2.41
C PHE A 63 2.30 8.93 2.84
N TYR A 64 2.59 7.68 3.15
CA TYR A 64 1.55 6.70 3.49
C TYR A 64 0.82 7.00 4.78
N THR A 65 1.48 7.52 5.80
CA THR A 65 0.80 7.92 7.05
C THR A 65 -0.19 9.06 6.81
N THR A 66 0.16 10.03 5.97
CA THR A 66 -0.73 11.13 5.60
C THR A 66 -1.96 10.63 4.84
N VAL A 67 -1.74 9.81 3.80
CA VAL A 67 -2.83 9.22 3.01
C VAL A 67 -3.73 8.32 3.87
N SER A 68 -3.15 7.53 4.75
CA SER A 68 -3.92 6.69 5.68
C SER A 68 -4.76 7.51 6.65
N GLY A 69 -4.25 8.67 7.09
CA GLY A 69 -5.03 9.61 7.89
C GLY A 69 -6.25 10.13 7.15
N TRP A 70 -6.10 10.52 5.89
CA TRP A 70 -7.22 10.93 5.04
C TRP A 70 -8.25 9.81 4.86
N MET A 71 -7.79 8.60 4.56
CA MET A 71 -8.68 7.45 4.40
C MET A 71 -9.46 7.14 5.66
N LEU A 72 -8.85 7.25 6.84
CA LEU A 72 -9.54 7.10 8.11
C LEU A 72 -10.60 8.18 8.31
N GLY A 73 -10.28 9.44 8.01
CA GLY A 73 -11.22 10.55 8.07
C GLY A 73 -12.43 10.34 7.15
N TYR A 74 -12.21 9.89 5.91
CA TYR A 74 -13.28 9.53 4.99
C TYR A 74 -14.12 8.36 5.47
N PHE A 75 -13.47 7.32 5.99
CA PHE A 75 -14.17 6.16 6.53
C PHE A 75 -15.13 6.57 7.65
N ILE A 76 -14.69 7.42 8.56
CA ILE A 76 -15.54 7.90 9.66
C ILE A 76 -16.69 8.73 9.15
N LYS A 77 -16.46 9.67 8.22
CA LYS A 77 -17.53 10.46 7.60
C LYS A 77 -18.54 9.60 6.85
N TYR A 78 -18.08 8.49 6.26
CA TYR A 78 -18.98 7.52 5.62
C TYR A 78 -19.84 6.77 6.64
N VAL A 79 -19.25 6.33 7.75
CA VAL A 79 -19.95 5.61 8.82
C VAL A 79 -20.94 6.52 9.59
N THR A 80 -20.59 7.80 9.78
CA THR A 80 -21.48 8.79 10.43
C THR A 80 -22.63 9.24 9.53
N GLY A 81 -22.59 8.88 8.23
CA GLY A 81 -23.64 9.25 7.27
C GLY A 81 -23.50 10.65 6.68
N ASP A 82 -22.38 11.34 6.92
CA ASP A 82 -22.09 12.66 6.33
C ASP A 82 -21.91 12.59 4.81
N ILE A 83 -21.61 11.39 4.29
CA ILE A 83 -21.48 11.13 2.85
C ILE A 83 -22.77 10.54 2.33
N THR A 84 -23.44 11.30 1.47
CA THR A 84 -24.65 10.89 0.77
C THR A 84 -24.43 10.82 -0.74
N LYS A 85 -25.38 10.26 -1.49
CA LYS A 85 -25.30 10.16 -2.96
C LYS A 85 -25.15 11.52 -3.67
N ASN A 86 -25.54 12.61 -3.02
CA ASN A 86 -25.53 13.96 -3.58
C ASN A 86 -24.32 14.78 -3.07
N THR A 87 -23.40 14.18 -2.31
CA THR A 87 -22.22 14.87 -1.79
C THR A 87 -21.20 15.07 -2.92
N ASP A 88 -20.80 16.31 -3.16
CA ASP A 88 -19.71 16.61 -4.11
C ASP A 88 -18.37 16.14 -3.53
N SER A 89 -17.79 15.15 -4.18
CA SER A 89 -16.52 14.54 -3.76
C SER A 89 -15.37 15.54 -3.75
N SER A 90 -15.40 16.54 -4.64
CA SER A 90 -14.34 17.56 -4.74
C SER A 90 -14.39 18.53 -3.57
N GLN A 91 -15.58 19.01 -3.23
CA GLN A 91 -15.80 19.88 -2.06
C GLN A 91 -15.45 19.16 -0.77
N MET A 92 -15.85 17.91 -0.65
CA MET A 92 -15.57 17.11 0.52
C MET A 92 -14.06 16.87 0.71
N PHE A 93 -13.32 16.64 -0.37
CA PHE A 93 -11.86 16.54 -0.31
C PHE A 93 -11.24 17.84 0.15
N ALA A 94 -11.70 18.97 -0.40
CA ALA A 94 -11.25 20.29 0.02
C ALA A 94 -11.52 20.55 1.50
N ASP A 95 -12.70 20.20 2.01
CA ASP A 95 -13.09 20.37 3.42
C ASP A 95 -12.23 19.50 4.37
N VAL A 96 -11.95 18.27 3.99
CA VAL A 96 -11.09 17.38 4.79
C VAL A 96 -9.65 17.88 4.83
N THR A 97 -9.16 18.44 3.72
CA THR A 97 -7.78 18.92 3.60
C THR A 97 -7.60 20.37 4.08
N ALA A 98 -8.67 21.15 4.20
CA ALA A 98 -8.62 22.54 4.63
C ALA A 98 -8.19 22.72 6.09
N ASN A 99 -8.43 21.73 6.94
CA ASN A 99 -8.08 21.83 8.36
C ASN A 99 -6.87 20.95 8.72
N PRO A 100 -5.64 21.54 8.77
CA PRO A 100 -4.43 20.76 9.04
C PRO A 100 -4.43 20.07 10.42
N TRP A 101 -5.13 20.62 11.41
CA TRP A 101 -5.22 20.01 12.73
C TRP A 101 -6.05 18.74 12.74
N ILE A 102 -7.14 18.70 12.02
CA ILE A 102 -7.98 17.50 11.88
C ILE A 102 -7.18 16.40 11.16
N MET A 103 -6.47 16.76 10.09
CA MET A 103 -5.60 15.84 9.37
C MET A 103 -4.49 15.29 10.26
N PHE A 104 -3.85 16.17 11.06
CA PHE A 104 -2.83 15.75 12.01
C PHE A 104 -3.37 14.75 13.04
N VAL A 105 -4.58 14.99 13.57
CA VAL A 105 -5.22 14.06 14.53
C VAL A 105 -5.44 12.68 13.91
N TRP A 106 -6.00 12.61 12.68
CA TRP A 106 -6.21 11.33 12.00
C TRP A 106 -4.90 10.61 11.70
N MET A 107 -3.89 11.34 11.27
CA MET A 107 -2.55 10.80 11.06
C MET A 107 -1.96 10.26 12.39
N ALA A 108 -2.09 11.02 13.48
CA ALA A 108 -1.60 10.61 14.79
C ALA A 108 -2.29 9.34 15.28
N VAL A 109 -3.59 9.19 15.06
CA VAL A 109 -4.34 7.96 15.39
C VAL A 109 -3.79 6.76 14.62
N ILE A 110 -3.55 6.89 13.32
CA ILE A 110 -2.97 5.82 12.50
C ILE A 110 -1.57 5.45 12.99
N VAL A 111 -0.73 6.43 13.27
CA VAL A 111 0.63 6.21 13.78
C VAL A 111 0.59 5.50 15.14
N LEU A 112 -0.31 5.90 16.05
CA LEU A 112 -0.50 5.25 17.34
C LEU A 112 -0.91 3.77 17.16
N ILE A 113 -1.87 3.49 16.30
CA ILE A 113 -2.29 2.11 16.00
C ILE A 113 -1.09 1.31 15.46
N ALA A 114 -0.35 1.88 14.51
CA ALA A 114 0.83 1.22 13.95
C ALA A 114 1.90 0.93 15.02
N VAL A 115 2.18 1.88 15.91
CA VAL A 115 3.13 1.70 17.01
C VAL A 115 2.67 0.60 17.96
N ILE A 116 1.38 0.56 18.34
CA ILE A 116 0.82 -0.49 19.19
C ILE A 116 0.99 -1.87 18.52
N VAL A 117 0.63 -1.99 17.23
CA VAL A 117 0.76 -3.24 16.48
C VAL A 117 2.23 -3.67 16.39
N CYS A 118 3.14 -2.76 16.11
CA CYS A 118 4.58 -3.05 16.04
C CYS A 118 5.15 -3.43 17.41
N SER A 119 4.65 -2.85 18.51
CA SER A 119 5.10 -3.16 19.87
C SER A 119 4.73 -4.57 20.32
N MET A 120 3.69 -5.17 19.72
CA MET A 120 3.31 -6.56 19.96
C MET A 120 4.28 -7.58 19.32
N GLY A 121 5.26 -7.09 18.58
CA GLY A 121 6.26 -7.90 17.87
C GLY A 121 5.80 -8.36 16.48
N LEU A 122 6.77 -8.89 15.72
CA LEU A 122 6.54 -9.22 14.30
C LEU A 122 5.53 -10.36 14.14
N GLN A 123 5.71 -11.47 14.84
CA GLN A 123 4.88 -12.66 14.69
C GLN A 123 3.47 -12.52 15.28
N ASN A 124 3.37 -11.97 16.48
CA ASN A 124 2.09 -11.86 17.20
C ASN A 124 1.30 -10.59 16.85
N GLY A 125 1.99 -9.53 16.44
CA GLY A 125 1.38 -8.26 16.07
C GLY A 125 1.22 -8.14 14.56
N VAL A 126 2.30 -7.76 13.89
CA VAL A 126 2.26 -7.36 12.47
C VAL A 126 1.77 -8.51 11.58
N GLU A 127 2.36 -9.70 11.67
CA GLU A 127 2.02 -10.84 10.81
C GLU A 127 0.56 -11.29 11.00
N LYS A 128 0.14 -11.43 12.25
CA LYS A 128 -1.23 -11.88 12.56
C LYS A 128 -2.28 -10.89 12.08
N ILE A 129 -2.10 -9.60 12.37
CA ILE A 129 -3.04 -8.55 11.97
C ILE A 129 -3.07 -8.42 10.45
N THR A 130 -1.90 -8.37 9.80
CA THR A 130 -1.79 -8.27 8.34
C THR A 130 -2.49 -9.45 7.64
N LYS A 131 -2.32 -10.68 8.15
CA LYS A 131 -2.99 -11.85 7.61
C LYS A 131 -4.51 -11.70 7.59
N TYR A 132 -5.12 -11.28 8.69
CA TYR A 132 -6.57 -11.06 8.74
C TYR A 132 -7.01 -9.89 7.86
N MET A 133 -6.28 -8.79 7.86
CA MET A 133 -6.57 -7.65 7.00
C MET A 133 -6.49 -8.02 5.52
N MET A 134 -5.50 -8.81 5.11
CA MET A 134 -5.37 -9.29 3.73
C MET A 134 -6.52 -10.21 3.32
N LEU A 135 -6.99 -11.08 4.21
CA LEU A 135 -8.14 -11.94 3.94
C LEU A 135 -9.43 -11.13 3.77
N ILE A 136 -9.65 -10.15 4.66
CA ILE A 136 -10.80 -9.25 4.57
C ILE A 136 -10.73 -8.43 3.26
N LEU A 137 -9.55 -7.88 2.94
CA LEU A 137 -9.32 -7.14 1.71
C LEU A 137 -9.61 -8.00 0.47
N LEU A 138 -9.10 -9.24 0.44
CA LEU A 138 -9.37 -10.18 -0.64
C LEU A 138 -10.87 -10.45 -0.79
N GLY A 139 -11.57 -10.69 0.31
CA GLY A 139 -13.02 -10.87 0.29
C GLY A 139 -13.76 -9.64 -0.26
N LEU A 140 -13.38 -8.44 0.17
CA LEU A 140 -13.95 -7.20 -0.35
C LEU A 140 -13.68 -7.00 -1.85
N ILE A 141 -12.46 -7.29 -2.31
CA ILE A 141 -12.12 -7.20 -3.75
C ILE A 141 -12.98 -8.16 -4.56
N VAL A 142 -13.18 -9.40 -4.10
CA VAL A 142 -14.03 -10.38 -4.79
C VAL A 142 -15.47 -9.90 -4.84
N VAL A 143 -16.03 -9.42 -3.74
CA VAL A 143 -17.40 -8.86 -3.69
C VAL A 143 -17.54 -7.67 -4.63
N LEU A 144 -16.60 -6.73 -4.61
CA LEU A 144 -16.60 -5.57 -5.50
C LEU A 144 -16.44 -5.97 -6.98
N ALA A 145 -15.61 -6.96 -7.27
CA ALA A 145 -15.45 -7.47 -8.63
C ALA A 145 -16.76 -8.09 -9.16
N ILE A 146 -17.41 -8.93 -8.35
CA ILE A 146 -18.70 -9.52 -8.72
C ILE A 146 -19.75 -8.41 -8.92
N HIS A 147 -19.86 -7.47 -7.97
CA HIS A 147 -20.79 -6.35 -8.09
C HIS A 147 -20.50 -5.50 -9.33
N SER A 148 -19.21 -5.23 -9.63
CA SER A 148 -18.82 -4.45 -10.81
C SER A 148 -19.23 -5.13 -12.12
N LEU A 149 -19.25 -6.46 -12.17
CA LEU A 149 -19.71 -7.22 -13.34
C LEU A 149 -21.23 -7.15 -13.55
N THR A 150 -21.99 -6.82 -12.51
CA THR A 150 -23.46 -6.67 -12.59
C THR A 150 -23.91 -5.27 -13.03
N LEU A 151 -23.01 -4.31 -13.13
CA LEU A 151 -23.32 -2.94 -13.52
C LEU A 151 -23.55 -2.80 -15.02
N ASP A 152 -24.45 -1.89 -15.40
CA ASP A 152 -24.65 -1.54 -16.80
C ASP A 152 -23.37 -0.98 -17.41
N GLY A 153 -22.92 -1.57 -18.53
CA GLY A 153 -21.67 -1.19 -19.20
C GLY A 153 -20.43 -1.97 -18.75
N ALA A 154 -20.53 -2.91 -17.82
CA ALA A 154 -19.42 -3.76 -17.36
C ALA A 154 -18.69 -4.46 -18.52
N ALA A 155 -19.44 -4.94 -19.52
CA ALA A 155 -18.84 -5.59 -20.71
C ALA A 155 -17.95 -4.62 -21.52
N LYS A 156 -18.37 -3.36 -21.68
CA LYS A 156 -17.56 -2.33 -22.38
C LYS A 156 -16.30 -1.98 -21.56
N GLY A 157 -16.44 -1.88 -20.25
CA GLY A 157 -15.29 -1.66 -19.36
C GLY A 157 -14.28 -2.79 -19.43
N MET A 158 -14.73 -4.05 -19.38
CA MET A 158 -13.87 -5.22 -19.52
C MET A 158 -13.20 -5.28 -20.90
N GLN A 159 -13.95 -4.99 -21.94
CA GLN A 159 -13.40 -4.92 -23.30
C GLN A 159 -12.29 -3.87 -23.42
N TYR A 160 -12.51 -2.67 -22.87
CA TYR A 160 -11.50 -1.61 -22.86
C TYR A 160 -10.24 -2.02 -22.08
N PHE A 161 -10.39 -2.78 -21.00
CA PHE A 161 -9.29 -3.16 -20.11
C PHE A 161 -8.47 -4.35 -20.66
N LEU A 162 -9.15 -5.34 -21.23
CA LEU A 162 -8.54 -6.60 -21.67
C LEU A 162 -8.16 -6.63 -23.14
N ILE A 163 -8.89 -5.93 -24.00
CA ILE A 163 -8.59 -5.93 -25.43
C ILE A 163 -7.60 -4.80 -25.74
N PRO A 164 -6.39 -5.13 -26.21
CA PRO A 164 -5.41 -4.13 -26.57
C PRO A 164 -5.86 -3.38 -27.83
N ASP A 165 -6.18 -2.11 -27.69
CA ASP A 165 -6.42 -1.21 -28.83
C ASP A 165 -5.07 -0.67 -29.31
N MET A 166 -4.66 -1.10 -30.50
CA MET A 166 -3.38 -0.71 -31.10
C MET A 166 -3.45 0.66 -31.80
N ASN A 167 -4.63 1.29 -31.85
CA ASN A 167 -4.86 2.55 -32.56
C ASN A 167 -4.93 3.78 -31.63
N LYS A 168 -4.64 3.63 -30.36
CA LYS A 168 -4.58 4.72 -29.36
C LYS A 168 -3.26 4.76 -28.64
#